data_e5ba5eaae07e465cdf9439e390dcc665
#
_entry.id   e5ba5eaae07e465cdf9439e390dcc665
#
_cell.length_a   1.000
_cell.length_b   1.000
_cell.length_c   1.000
_cell.angle_alpha   90.00
_cell.angle_beta   90.00
_cell.angle_gamma   90.00
#
_symmetry.space_group_name_H-M   'P 1'
#
loop_
_entity.id
_entity.type
_entity.pdbx_description
1 polymer ?
#
loop_
_entity_poly.entity_id
_entity_poly.type
_entity_poly.pdbx_seq_one_letter_code
_entity_poly.pdbx_strand_id
1 'polypeptide(L)'
;MFVMSCATLRNLGIRIAVAAMMASSIHAARCEELSIMIDNFTFEPAQLTVKVGTTVTWKNRDDIPHTVVSGGKFRSKTLDTDDSFAFTFTTAGDYTYFCSLHPHMKGTIKVE
;
A
#
# COMPACT_ATOMS: atom_id res chain seq x y z
N MET A 1 -6.84 -17.48 -10.69
CA MET A 1 -5.78 -16.96 -11.08
C MET A 1 -4.82 -16.75 -10.02
N PHE A 2 -3.70 -16.63 -10.34
CA PHE A 2 -2.75 -16.50 -9.41
C PHE A 2 -2.25 -15.14 -9.37
N VAL A 3 -1.59 -14.79 -8.33
CA VAL A 3 -1.13 -13.49 -8.12
C VAL A 3 0.36 -13.47 -8.17
N MET A 4 0.93 -12.66 -9.02
CA MET A 4 2.31 -12.50 -9.06
C MET A 4 2.71 -11.40 -8.17
N SER A 5 3.77 -11.57 -7.44
CA SER A 5 4.22 -10.53 -6.55
C SER A 5 4.77 -9.39 -7.38
N CYS A 6 4.72 -8.21 -6.83
CA CYS A 6 5.24 -7.06 -7.51
C CYS A 6 6.73 -7.22 -7.78
N ALA A 7 7.43 -7.83 -6.88
CA ALA A 7 8.85 -8.01 -7.07
C ALA A 7 9.14 -8.89 -8.27
N THR A 8 8.36 -9.92 -8.45
CA THR A 8 8.54 -10.81 -9.57
C THR A 8 8.33 -10.09 -10.87
N LEU A 9 7.29 -9.27 -10.92
CA LEU A 9 7.04 -8.53 -12.12
C LEU A 9 8.16 -7.59 -12.46
N ARG A 10 8.72 -6.96 -11.47
CA ARG A 10 9.80 -6.05 -11.74
C ARG A 10 11.00 -6.78 -12.30
N ASN A 11 11.31 -7.91 -11.73
CA ASN A 11 12.45 -8.67 -12.23
C ASN A 11 12.27 -9.11 -13.65
N LEU A 12 11.09 -9.55 -13.98
CA LEU A 12 10.84 -9.95 -15.34
C LEU A 12 10.96 -8.77 -16.27
N GLY A 13 10.50 -7.64 -15.84
CA GLY A 13 10.56 -6.48 -16.68
C GLY A 13 11.96 -6.12 -17.10
N ILE A 14 12.87 -6.27 -16.20
CA ILE A 14 14.23 -5.95 -16.53
C ILE A 14 14.79 -6.83 -17.61
N ARG A 15 14.52 -8.10 -17.54
CA ARG A 15 15.07 -8.95 -18.52
C ARG A 15 14.49 -8.78 -19.85
N ILE A 16 13.24 -8.57 -19.94
CA ILE A 16 12.61 -8.48 -21.23
C ILE A 16 12.72 -7.14 -21.84
N ALA A 17 13.20 -6.19 -21.11
CA ALA A 17 13.27 -4.84 -21.60
C ALA A 17 13.84 -4.74 -22.99
N VAL A 18 14.81 -5.52 -23.26
CA VAL A 18 15.45 -5.43 -24.55
C VAL A 18 14.52 -5.77 -25.65
N ALA A 19 13.84 -6.84 -25.52
CA ALA A 19 12.97 -7.24 -26.57
C ALA A 19 11.66 -6.54 -26.51
N ALA A 20 11.47 -5.83 -25.49
CA ALA A 20 10.19 -5.25 -25.30
C ALA A 20 9.84 -4.14 -26.19
N MET A 21 10.74 -3.69 -26.97
CA MET A 21 10.40 -2.62 -27.83
C MET A 21 9.23 -2.97 -28.61
N MET A 22 9.12 -4.20 -28.96
CA MET A 22 8.03 -4.53 -29.79
C MET A 22 6.78 -4.60 -29.05
N ALA A 23 6.84 -4.89 -27.80
CA ALA A 23 5.62 -5.06 -27.07
C ALA A 23 5.27 -3.84 -26.30
N SER A 24 5.67 -2.75 -26.77
CA SER A 24 5.43 -1.54 -26.03
C SER A 24 4.00 -1.28 -25.76
N SER A 25 3.14 -1.88 -26.47
CA SER A 25 1.74 -1.61 -26.26
C SER A 25 1.17 -2.37 -25.09
N ILE A 26 1.89 -3.24 -24.53
CA ILE A 26 1.39 -3.98 -23.44
C ILE A 26 1.38 -3.18 -22.19
N HIS A 27 0.22 -2.90 -21.72
CA HIS A 27 0.14 -2.19 -20.48
C HIS A 27 -0.44 -3.07 -19.48
N ALA A 28 0.08 -4.22 -19.36
CA ALA A 28 -0.44 -5.13 -18.44
C ALA A 28 -0.51 -4.53 -17.11
N ALA A 29 -1.14 -5.14 -16.27
CA ALA A 29 -1.30 -4.69 -14.96
C ALA A 29 0.01 -4.29 -14.38
N ARG A 30 0.09 -3.11 -13.82
CA ARG A 30 1.21 -2.69 -13.18
C ARG A 30 1.03 -2.88 -11.75
N CYS A 31 2.01 -3.36 -11.07
CA CYS A 31 2.01 -3.51 -9.66
C CYS A 31 2.57 -2.24 -9.08
N GLU A 32 1.73 -1.41 -8.53
CA GLU A 32 2.19 -0.17 -7.94
C GLU A 32 2.37 -0.33 -6.47
N GLU A 33 3.36 0.34 -5.92
CA GLU A 33 3.61 0.32 -4.51
C GLU A 33 3.71 1.76 -4.03
N LEU A 34 2.92 2.10 -3.04
CA LEU A 34 2.91 3.43 -2.49
C LEU A 34 3.11 3.34 -1.00
N SER A 35 3.57 4.40 -0.40
CA SER A 35 3.86 4.42 1.02
C SER A 35 3.11 5.51 1.73
N ILE A 36 2.70 5.22 2.94
CA ILE A 36 2.12 6.19 3.84
C ILE A 36 2.99 6.21 5.07
N MET A 37 3.41 7.39 5.46
CA MET A 37 4.26 7.54 6.61
C MET A 37 3.41 7.79 7.83
N ILE A 38 3.77 7.23 8.96
CA ILE A 38 3.12 7.52 10.22
C ILE A 38 4.13 8.32 11.02
N ASP A 39 3.78 9.57 11.32
CA ASP A 39 4.70 10.42 12.02
C ASP A 39 3.91 11.51 12.73
N ASN A 40 4.36 11.88 13.90
CA ASN A 40 3.74 12.96 14.65
C ASN A 40 2.23 12.74 14.79
N PHE A 41 1.84 11.51 15.10
CA PHE A 41 0.43 11.14 15.29
C PHE A 41 -0.44 11.41 14.07
N THR A 42 0.11 11.32 12.88
CA THR A 42 -0.67 11.49 11.67
C THR A 42 -0.27 10.47 10.63
N PHE A 43 -1.16 10.22 9.68
CA PHE A 43 -0.86 9.43 8.50
C PHE A 43 -0.60 10.43 7.38
N GLU A 44 0.50 10.24 6.64
CA GLU A 44 0.85 11.15 5.58
C GLU A 44 1.18 10.43 4.30
N PRO A 45 0.43 10.63 3.25
CA PRO A 45 -0.76 11.49 3.17
C PRO A 45 -1.95 10.85 3.86
N ALA A 46 -2.84 11.66 4.36
CA ALA A 46 -4.02 11.14 5.05
C ALA A 46 -5.08 10.67 4.07
N GLN A 47 -5.00 11.11 2.84
CA GLN A 47 -5.92 10.69 1.81
C GLN A 47 -5.13 10.27 0.59
N LEU A 48 -5.45 9.13 0.04
CA LEU A 48 -4.70 8.57 -1.07
C LEU A 48 -5.66 7.88 -2.03
N THR A 49 -5.50 8.11 -3.32
CA THR A 49 -6.29 7.42 -4.32
C THR A 49 -5.38 6.49 -5.08
N VAL A 50 -5.76 5.24 -5.17
CA VAL A 50 -4.93 4.23 -5.82
C VAL A 50 -5.77 3.39 -6.75
N LYS A 51 -5.12 2.62 -7.59
CA LYS A 51 -5.82 1.72 -8.48
C LYS A 51 -5.87 0.34 -7.88
N VAL A 52 -6.86 -0.43 -8.29
CA VAL A 52 -6.97 -1.82 -7.87
C VAL A 52 -5.64 -2.51 -8.18
N GLY A 53 -5.14 -3.27 -7.25
CA GLY A 53 -3.86 -3.96 -7.42
C GLY A 53 -2.70 -3.27 -6.75
N THR A 54 -2.92 -2.08 -6.21
CA THR A 54 -1.85 -1.33 -5.57
C THR A 54 -1.59 -1.87 -4.17
N THR A 55 -0.32 -1.95 -3.81
CA THR A 55 0.07 -2.29 -2.47
C THR A 55 0.49 -1.02 -1.75
N VAL A 56 -0.11 -0.78 -0.60
CA VAL A 56 0.21 0.37 0.21
C VAL A 56 0.93 -0.10 1.45
N THR A 57 2.02 0.56 1.76
CA THR A 57 2.82 0.22 2.92
C THR A 57 2.82 1.39 3.89
N TRP A 58 2.44 1.13 5.11
CA TRP A 58 2.49 2.14 6.17
C TRP A 58 3.76 1.89 6.96
N LYS A 59 4.54 2.92 7.18
CA LYS A 59 5.75 2.80 7.96
C LYS A 59 5.71 3.75 9.14
N ASN A 60 5.93 3.24 10.33
CA ASN A 60 5.89 4.06 11.54
C ASN A 60 7.24 4.73 11.75
N ARG A 61 7.25 6.05 11.66
CA ARG A 61 8.45 6.82 11.90
C ARG A 61 8.37 7.57 13.22
N ASP A 62 7.29 7.36 13.97
CA ASP A 62 7.18 7.97 15.29
C ASP A 62 7.97 7.15 16.29
N ASP A 63 8.28 7.74 17.43
CA ASP A 63 8.97 7.00 18.47
C ASP A 63 8.01 6.37 19.45
N ILE A 64 6.74 6.27 19.08
CA ILE A 64 5.75 5.54 19.88
C ILE A 64 5.01 4.60 18.95
N PRO A 65 4.39 3.55 19.49
CA PRO A 65 3.73 2.56 18.64
C PRO A 65 2.41 3.05 18.06
N HIS A 66 2.07 2.54 16.90
CA HIS A 66 0.82 2.85 16.23
C HIS A 66 0.28 1.58 15.57
N THR A 67 -0.98 1.61 15.14
CA THR A 67 -1.58 0.50 14.39
C THR A 67 -2.31 1.08 13.19
N VAL A 68 -2.67 0.21 12.26
CA VAL A 68 -3.45 0.59 11.08
C VAL A 68 -4.61 -0.38 11.01
N VAL A 69 -5.83 0.13 11.17
CA VAL A 69 -7.01 -0.71 11.25
C VAL A 69 -8.11 -0.18 10.37
N SER A 70 -8.66 -1.02 9.50
CA SER A 70 -9.84 -0.68 8.73
C SER A 70 -10.86 -1.77 9.02
N GLY A 71 -11.95 -1.42 9.68
CA GLY A 71 -12.88 -2.39 10.22
C GLY A 71 -13.32 -3.41 9.22
N GLY A 72 -13.13 -4.66 9.55
CA GLY A 72 -13.56 -5.74 8.69
C GLY A 72 -12.73 -5.92 7.43
N LYS A 73 -11.73 -5.09 7.21
CA LYS A 73 -10.93 -5.18 5.99
C LYS A 73 -9.49 -5.57 6.26
N PHE A 74 -8.83 -4.86 7.13
CA PHE A 74 -7.46 -5.22 7.47
C PHE A 74 -7.10 -4.66 8.84
N ARG A 75 -6.05 -5.21 9.40
CA ARG A 75 -5.61 -4.77 10.71
C ARG A 75 -4.13 -5.12 10.84
N SER A 76 -3.32 -4.16 11.18
CA SER A 76 -1.92 -4.43 11.42
C SER A 76 -1.73 -4.87 12.86
N LYS A 77 -0.59 -5.45 13.16
CA LYS A 77 -0.21 -5.61 14.53
C LYS A 77 0.31 -4.26 14.97
N THR A 78 0.73 -4.17 16.21
CA THR A 78 1.33 -2.92 16.71
C THR A 78 2.65 -2.71 15.99
N LEU A 79 2.81 -1.51 15.47
CA LEU A 79 4.02 -1.15 14.74
C LEU A 79 4.87 -0.26 15.63
N ASP A 80 6.07 -0.74 15.95
CA ASP A 80 7.02 0.06 16.69
C ASP A 80 7.78 0.94 15.70
N THR A 81 8.67 1.77 16.18
CA THR A 81 9.43 2.65 15.31
C THR A 81 10.12 1.84 14.20
N ASP A 82 9.94 2.30 12.98
CA ASP A 82 10.49 1.68 11.76
C ASP A 82 9.82 0.38 11.35
N ASP A 83 8.82 -0.08 12.06
CA ASP A 83 8.05 -1.22 11.60
C ASP A 83 7.11 -0.81 10.48
N SER A 84 6.73 -1.76 9.66
CA SER A 84 5.86 -1.51 8.51
C SER A 84 4.74 -2.52 8.42
N PHE A 85 3.67 -2.12 7.74
CA PHE A 85 2.54 -2.99 7.44
C PHE A 85 2.13 -2.69 6.00
N ALA A 86 1.89 -3.73 5.23
CA ALA A 86 1.51 -3.56 3.83
C ALA A 86 0.21 -4.30 3.55
N PHE A 87 -0.59 -3.73 2.67
CA PHE A 87 -1.84 -4.36 2.27
C PHE A 87 -2.07 -4.08 0.79
N THR A 88 -2.47 -5.10 0.04
CA THR A 88 -2.75 -4.97 -1.38
C THR A 88 -4.26 -4.84 -1.57
N PHE A 89 -4.67 -3.77 -2.25
CA PHE A 89 -6.08 -3.49 -2.45
C PHE A 89 -6.56 -4.12 -3.75
N THR A 90 -7.38 -5.13 -3.65
CA THR A 90 -7.85 -5.84 -4.82
C THR A 90 -9.29 -5.54 -5.17
N THR A 91 -9.97 -4.76 -4.35
CA THR A 91 -11.37 -4.43 -4.58
C THR A 91 -11.55 -2.93 -4.49
N ALA A 92 -12.23 -2.36 -5.47
CA ALA A 92 -12.48 -0.94 -5.48
C ALA A 92 -13.37 -0.55 -4.31
N GLY A 93 -13.25 0.65 -3.85
CA GLY A 93 -14.06 1.16 -2.75
C GLY A 93 -13.28 2.14 -1.91
N ASP A 94 -13.94 2.64 -0.89
CA ASP A 94 -13.32 3.58 0.04
C ASP A 94 -12.99 2.84 1.32
N TYR A 95 -11.75 3.00 1.76
CA TYR A 95 -11.28 2.32 2.95
C TYR A 95 -10.82 3.36 3.96
N THR A 96 -11.60 3.54 5.00
CA THR A 96 -11.21 4.45 6.07
C THR A 96 -10.49 3.63 7.12
N TYR A 97 -9.39 4.12 7.60
CA TYR A 97 -8.63 3.41 8.61
C TYR A 97 -8.23 4.37 9.73
N PHE A 98 -7.78 3.80 10.82
CA PHE A 98 -7.42 4.60 11.96
C PHE A 98 -6.41 3.84 12.82
N CYS A 99 -5.85 4.51 13.80
CA CYS A 99 -4.95 3.89 14.75
C CYS A 99 -5.76 3.51 15.98
N SER A 100 -5.76 2.24 16.36
CA SER A 100 -6.56 1.82 17.49
C SER A 100 -6.01 2.33 18.81
N LEU A 101 -4.75 2.70 18.86
CA LEU A 101 -4.16 3.24 20.07
C LEU A 101 -4.39 4.74 20.16
N HIS A 102 -4.64 5.40 19.06
CA HIS A 102 -4.87 6.84 19.02
C HIS A 102 -5.99 7.12 18.03
N PRO A 103 -7.25 6.93 18.44
CA PRO A 103 -8.37 6.93 17.48
C PRO A 103 -8.58 8.22 16.69
N HIS A 104 -7.92 9.29 17.07
CA HIS A 104 -8.06 10.51 16.29
C HIS A 104 -7.24 10.45 15.02
N MET A 105 -6.27 9.54 14.95
CA MET A 105 -5.46 9.39 13.75
C MET A 105 -6.27 8.61 12.73
N LYS A 106 -6.62 9.25 11.63
CA LYS A 106 -7.44 8.61 10.60
C LYS A 106 -6.91 8.89 9.22
N GLY A 107 -7.19 8.00 8.32
CA GLY A 107 -6.86 8.19 6.92
C GLY A 107 -7.85 7.49 6.04
N THR A 108 -7.78 7.76 4.75
CA THR A 108 -8.70 7.15 3.79
C THR A 108 -7.95 6.81 2.52
N ILE A 109 -8.22 5.63 2.02
CA ILE A 109 -7.69 5.23 0.73
C ILE A 109 -8.87 4.95 -0.18
N LYS A 110 -8.88 5.62 -1.34
CA LYS A 110 -9.90 5.38 -2.33
C LYS A 110 -9.29 4.50 -3.40
N VAL A 111 -9.90 3.35 -3.64
CA VAL A 111 -9.39 2.38 -4.61
C VAL A 111 -10.31 2.40 -5.81
N GLU A 112 -9.79 2.69 -6.96
CA GLU A 112 -10.58 2.75 -8.19
C GLU A 112 -9.83 2.04 -9.37
#